data_0a906f02974e82e63b930b5448458824
#
_entry.id   0a906f02974e82e63b930b5448458824
#
_cell.length_a   1.000
_cell.length_b   1.000
_cell.length_c   1.000
_cell.angle_alpha   90.00
_cell.angle_beta   90.00
_cell.angle_gamma   90.00
#
_symmetry.space_group_name_H-M   'P 1'
#
loop_
_entity.id
_entity.type
_entity.pdbx_description
1 polymer ?
#
loop_
_entity_poly.entity_id
_entity_poly.type
_entity_poly.pdbx_seq_one_letter_code
_entity_poly.pdbx_strand_id
1 'polypeptide(L)'
;MEDNIPGFPGYHISKEGKLYNKGHPVKTFYHKRYERTKLRNGNLSKNVKIHRLVAEAYIPNPNNLPVVMHLDDNPLNNKVSNLKWGTQKDNVRDAISKGRLKVSGKDNPMYGVHRFGIESPNASLSLRKVRRIDRLKLRGNTNRYIANKRLRVSNATIGNYLK
;
A
#
# COMPACT_ATOMS: atom_id res chain seq x y z
N MET A 1 -11.60 13.23 -30.47
CA MET A 1 -11.64 11.77 -30.70
C MET A 1 -11.84 11.13 -29.35
N GLU A 2 -12.85 10.28 -29.25
CA GLU A 2 -13.14 9.54 -28.03
C GLU A 2 -12.44 8.20 -28.17
N ASP A 3 -11.55 7.85 -27.24
CA ASP A 3 -10.76 6.64 -27.37
C ASP A 3 -11.52 5.42 -26.82
N ASN A 4 -11.63 4.39 -27.64
CA ASN A 4 -12.24 3.12 -27.27
C ASN A 4 -11.44 2.39 -26.19
N ILE A 5 -12.14 1.85 -25.20
CA ILE A 5 -11.51 1.09 -24.12
C ILE A 5 -11.24 -0.34 -24.60
N PRO A 6 -9.98 -0.79 -24.62
CA PRO A 6 -9.63 -2.14 -25.07
C PRO A 6 -10.41 -3.23 -24.33
N GLY A 7 -10.98 -4.17 -25.08
CA GLY A 7 -11.78 -5.28 -24.53
C GLY A 7 -13.22 -4.93 -24.13
N PHE A 8 -13.63 -3.65 -24.25
CA PHE A 8 -14.98 -3.19 -23.92
C PHE A 8 -15.54 -2.33 -25.07
N PRO A 9 -15.97 -2.94 -26.18
CA PRO A 9 -16.48 -2.21 -27.33
C PRO A 9 -17.69 -1.35 -26.97
N GLY A 10 -17.77 -0.17 -27.58
CA GLY A 10 -18.82 0.82 -27.31
C GLY A 10 -18.59 1.69 -26.09
N TYR A 11 -17.60 1.38 -25.24
CA TYR A 11 -17.20 2.28 -24.17
C TYR A 11 -16.08 3.21 -24.65
N HIS A 12 -16.25 4.51 -24.35
CA HIS A 12 -15.22 5.53 -24.58
C HIS A 12 -15.17 6.50 -23.41
N ILE A 13 -13.99 7.04 -23.18
CA ILE A 13 -13.71 7.98 -22.11
C ILE A 13 -13.33 9.33 -22.72
N SER A 14 -13.80 10.44 -22.14
CA SER A 14 -13.38 11.78 -22.55
C SER A 14 -12.14 12.26 -21.80
N LYS A 15 -11.49 13.32 -22.31
CA LYS A 15 -10.35 13.98 -21.65
C LYS A 15 -10.70 14.57 -20.29
N GLU A 16 -11.96 14.86 -20.03
CA GLU A 16 -12.52 15.37 -18.77
C GLU A 16 -12.88 14.24 -17.78
N GLY A 17 -12.69 12.97 -18.17
CA GLY A 17 -13.01 11.82 -17.33
C GLY A 17 -14.49 11.42 -17.36
N LYS A 18 -15.22 11.80 -18.40
CA LYS A 18 -16.61 11.36 -18.59
C LYS A 18 -16.63 10.07 -19.40
N LEU A 19 -17.33 9.05 -18.90
CA LEU A 19 -17.45 7.74 -19.55
C LEU A 19 -18.78 7.61 -20.27
N TYR A 20 -18.74 7.08 -21.49
CA TYR A 20 -19.90 6.83 -22.34
C TYR A 20 -19.93 5.38 -22.81
N ASN A 21 -21.12 4.86 -23.07
CA ASN A 21 -21.32 3.57 -23.75
C ASN A 21 -22.34 3.77 -24.85
N LYS A 22 -21.94 3.52 -26.09
CA LYS A 22 -22.79 3.74 -27.29
C LYS A 22 -23.44 5.13 -27.29
N GLY A 23 -22.66 6.17 -26.95
CA GLY A 23 -23.12 7.56 -26.90
C GLY A 23 -23.87 7.96 -25.62
N HIS A 24 -24.23 7.04 -24.74
CA HIS A 24 -24.94 7.33 -23.50
C HIS A 24 -23.99 7.46 -22.32
N PRO A 25 -24.17 8.43 -21.41
CA PRO A 25 -23.34 8.57 -20.22
C PRO A 25 -23.48 7.37 -19.29
N VAL A 26 -22.35 6.85 -18.81
CA VAL A 26 -22.30 5.71 -17.89
C VAL A 26 -22.25 6.20 -16.45
N LYS A 27 -23.09 5.63 -15.59
CA LYS A 27 -23.05 5.93 -14.15
C LYS A 27 -21.75 5.47 -13.54
N THR A 28 -21.15 6.36 -12.76
CA THR A 28 -19.99 6.11 -11.94
C THR A 28 -20.36 6.07 -10.46
N PHE A 29 -19.51 5.53 -9.62
CA PHE A 29 -19.69 5.48 -8.18
C PHE A 29 -18.38 5.78 -7.45
N TYR A 30 -18.48 6.32 -6.25
CA TYR A 30 -17.32 6.61 -5.43
C TYR A 30 -17.03 5.44 -4.50
N HIS A 31 -15.77 5.01 -4.49
CA HIS A 31 -15.30 4.02 -3.52
C HIS A 31 -14.01 4.49 -2.88
N LYS A 32 -14.04 4.69 -1.56
CA LYS A 32 -12.99 5.35 -0.79
C LYS A 32 -12.74 6.76 -1.32
N ARG A 33 -11.64 6.97 -2.05
CA ARG A 33 -11.19 8.28 -2.54
C ARG A 33 -11.35 8.46 -4.05
N TYR A 34 -11.76 7.41 -4.77
CA TYR A 34 -11.70 7.38 -6.23
C TYR A 34 -13.06 7.17 -6.86
N GLU A 35 -13.28 7.86 -7.98
CA GLU A 35 -14.39 7.58 -8.89
C GLU A 35 -14.11 6.29 -9.68
N ARG A 36 -15.10 5.41 -9.72
CA ARG A 36 -15.03 4.08 -10.35
C ARG A 36 -16.27 3.82 -11.18
N THR A 37 -16.13 2.84 -12.08
CA THR A 37 -17.23 2.26 -12.83
C THR A 37 -17.05 0.77 -13.00
N LYS A 38 -18.10 0.08 -13.39
CA LYS A 38 -18.08 -1.33 -13.78
C LYS A 38 -18.31 -1.42 -15.29
N LEU A 39 -17.27 -1.79 -16.03
CA LEU A 39 -17.39 -2.10 -17.46
C LEU A 39 -17.96 -3.51 -17.63
N ARG A 40 -18.73 -3.71 -18.70
CA ARG A 40 -19.33 -5.01 -19.04
C ARG A 40 -19.23 -5.28 -20.55
N ASN A 41 -18.85 -6.51 -20.88
CA ASN A 41 -18.88 -7.02 -22.25
C ASN A 41 -19.28 -8.50 -22.21
N GLY A 42 -20.53 -8.82 -22.51
CA GLY A 42 -21.09 -10.16 -22.30
C GLY A 42 -20.91 -10.60 -20.82
N ASN A 43 -20.29 -11.76 -20.65
CA ASN A 43 -20.01 -12.31 -19.30
C ASN A 43 -18.79 -11.64 -18.63
N LEU A 44 -18.01 -10.86 -19.35
CA LEU A 44 -16.86 -10.16 -18.79
C LEU A 44 -17.31 -8.90 -18.05
N SER A 45 -16.86 -8.75 -16.81
CA SER A 45 -17.06 -7.52 -16.06
C SER A 45 -15.81 -7.10 -15.30
N LYS A 46 -15.47 -5.80 -15.34
CA LYS A 46 -14.26 -5.25 -14.71
C LYS A 46 -14.59 -3.96 -13.97
N ASN A 47 -14.22 -3.90 -12.68
CA ASN A 47 -14.26 -2.64 -11.94
C ASN A 47 -12.98 -1.84 -12.21
N VAL A 48 -13.13 -0.63 -12.71
CA VAL A 48 -12.01 0.24 -13.10
C VAL A 48 -12.13 1.60 -12.45
N LYS A 49 -11.02 2.29 -12.29
CA LYS A 49 -10.95 3.67 -11.80
C LYS A 49 -10.97 4.61 -13.01
N ILE A 50 -11.74 5.70 -12.94
CA ILE A 50 -11.88 6.65 -14.04
C ILE A 50 -10.55 7.28 -14.44
N HIS A 51 -9.76 7.79 -13.47
CA HIS A 51 -8.45 8.39 -13.78
C HIS A 51 -7.51 7.42 -14.50
N ARG A 52 -7.64 6.11 -14.24
CA ARG A 52 -6.82 5.12 -14.92
C ARG A 52 -7.22 4.94 -16.38
N LEU A 53 -8.52 4.92 -16.65
CA LEU A 53 -9.03 4.88 -18.04
C LEU A 53 -8.58 6.11 -18.84
N VAL A 54 -8.67 7.31 -18.23
CA VAL A 54 -8.19 8.54 -18.86
C VAL A 54 -6.70 8.49 -19.16
N ALA A 55 -5.89 8.05 -18.18
CA ALA A 55 -4.45 7.96 -18.37
C ALA A 55 -4.07 6.92 -19.45
N GLU A 56 -4.72 5.76 -19.45
CA GLU A 56 -4.50 4.71 -20.44
C GLU A 56 -4.89 5.15 -21.87
N ALA A 57 -5.94 5.99 -22.00
CA ALA A 57 -6.42 6.47 -23.28
C ALA A 57 -5.59 7.64 -23.86
N TYR A 58 -5.12 8.55 -23.00
CA TYR A 58 -4.62 9.85 -23.49
C TYR A 58 -3.18 10.16 -23.11
N ILE A 59 -2.57 9.44 -22.16
CA ILE A 59 -1.22 9.75 -21.70
C ILE A 59 -0.26 8.62 -22.10
N PRO A 60 0.69 8.85 -23.02
CA PRO A 60 1.68 7.85 -23.38
C PRO A 60 2.43 7.30 -22.18
N ASN A 61 2.60 5.99 -22.13
CA ASN A 61 3.33 5.29 -21.05
C ASN A 61 4.38 4.31 -21.61
N PRO A 62 5.41 4.81 -22.32
CA PRO A 62 6.41 3.95 -22.96
C PRO A 62 7.21 3.12 -21.96
N ASN A 63 7.33 3.59 -20.73
CA ASN A 63 8.08 2.93 -19.65
C ASN A 63 7.20 2.00 -18.79
N ASN A 64 5.96 1.75 -19.15
CA ASN A 64 5.00 0.91 -18.40
C ASN A 64 4.92 1.27 -16.91
N LEU A 65 4.91 2.56 -16.59
CA LEU A 65 4.84 3.04 -15.21
C LEU A 65 3.51 2.62 -14.54
N PRO A 66 3.54 2.06 -13.32
CA PRO A 66 2.38 1.38 -12.75
C PRO A 66 1.35 2.31 -12.09
N VAL A 67 1.72 3.55 -11.76
CA VAL A 67 0.90 4.45 -10.94
C VAL A 67 0.43 5.65 -11.76
N VAL A 68 -0.87 5.98 -11.66
CA VAL A 68 -1.40 7.26 -12.12
C VAL A 68 -1.52 8.20 -10.93
N MET A 69 -0.92 9.38 -11.04
CA MET A 69 -0.87 10.40 -9.99
C MET A 69 -1.71 11.60 -10.39
N HIS A 70 -2.42 12.21 -9.43
CA HIS A 70 -3.11 13.49 -9.59
C HIS A 70 -2.16 14.63 -9.21
N LEU A 71 -2.01 15.62 -10.08
CA LEU A 71 -1.08 16.74 -9.86
C LEU A 71 -1.56 17.69 -8.76
N ASP A 72 -2.86 17.89 -8.67
CA ASP A 72 -3.53 18.73 -7.67
C ASP A 72 -3.91 18.04 -6.36
N ASP A 73 -3.53 16.75 -6.22
CA ASP A 73 -3.90 15.87 -5.09
C ASP A 73 -5.42 15.62 -4.91
N ASN A 74 -6.25 16.08 -5.84
CA ASN A 74 -7.67 15.82 -5.84
C ASN A 74 -7.99 14.53 -6.62
N PRO A 75 -8.34 13.42 -5.97
CA PRO A 75 -8.61 12.15 -6.63
C PRO A 75 -9.90 12.12 -7.44
N LEU A 76 -10.68 13.19 -7.41
CA LEU A 76 -11.91 13.34 -8.18
C LEU A 76 -11.69 14.16 -9.47
N ASN A 77 -10.56 14.87 -9.58
CA ASN A 77 -10.21 15.62 -10.79
C ASN A 77 -9.52 14.69 -11.80
N ASN A 78 -10.34 13.98 -12.56
CA ASN A 78 -9.89 12.98 -13.52
C ASN A 78 -9.55 13.54 -14.92
N LYS A 79 -9.37 14.87 -15.05
CA LYS A 79 -8.98 15.51 -16.32
C LYS A 79 -7.57 15.06 -16.73
N VAL A 80 -7.37 14.86 -18.03
CA VAL A 80 -6.07 14.42 -18.57
C VAL A 80 -4.94 15.36 -18.17
N SER A 81 -5.18 16.68 -18.14
CA SER A 81 -4.21 17.69 -17.75
C SER A 81 -3.75 17.61 -16.29
N ASN A 82 -4.52 16.91 -15.45
CA ASN A 82 -4.23 16.72 -14.03
C ASN A 82 -3.60 15.36 -13.71
N LEU A 83 -3.38 14.53 -14.71
CA LEU A 83 -2.89 13.16 -14.52
C LEU A 83 -1.48 12.97 -15.09
N LYS A 84 -0.67 12.17 -14.41
CA LYS A 84 0.62 11.71 -14.94
C LYS A 84 0.90 10.28 -14.51
N TRP A 85 1.65 9.57 -15.34
CA TRP A 85 2.24 8.30 -14.95
C TRP A 85 3.44 8.49 -14.03
N GLY A 86 3.66 7.55 -13.12
CA GLY A 86 4.79 7.56 -12.21
C GLY A 86 5.04 6.18 -11.61
N THR A 87 6.12 6.09 -10.84
CA THR A 87 6.44 4.94 -10.01
C THR A 87 5.83 5.07 -8.61
N GLN A 88 5.80 3.98 -7.86
CA GLN A 88 5.44 4.04 -6.44
C GLN A 88 6.39 4.95 -5.65
N LYS A 89 7.68 4.97 -6.02
CA LYS A 89 8.69 5.84 -5.42
C LYS A 89 8.37 7.33 -5.66
N ASP A 90 7.95 7.67 -6.88
CA ASP A 90 7.56 9.05 -7.21
C ASP A 90 6.33 9.49 -6.43
N ASN A 91 5.33 8.59 -6.30
CA ASN A 91 4.13 8.87 -5.52
C ASN A 91 4.43 9.09 -4.03
N VAL A 92 5.32 8.31 -3.44
CA VAL A 92 5.79 8.51 -2.05
C VAL A 92 6.57 9.82 -1.93
N ARG A 93 7.48 10.10 -2.87
CA ARG A 93 8.27 11.34 -2.86
C ARG A 93 7.38 12.59 -2.99
N ASP A 94 6.38 12.56 -3.87
CA ASP A 94 5.38 13.61 -3.99
C ASP A 94 4.57 13.80 -2.70
N ALA A 95 4.18 12.71 -2.05
CA ALA A 95 3.48 12.76 -0.77
C ALA A 95 4.33 13.38 0.35
N ILE A 96 5.64 13.13 0.36
CA ILE A 96 6.59 13.74 1.31
C ILE A 96 6.77 15.23 1.00
N SER A 97 7.03 15.58 -0.25
CA SER A 97 7.27 16.99 -0.67
C SER A 97 6.08 17.89 -0.41
N LYS A 98 4.87 17.36 -0.52
CA LYS A 98 3.60 18.06 -0.23
C LYS A 98 3.16 17.94 1.23
N GLY A 99 3.97 17.37 2.11
CA GLY A 99 3.68 17.23 3.55
C GLY A 99 2.55 16.24 3.88
N ARG A 100 2.05 15.46 2.91
CA ARG A 100 0.98 14.46 3.12
C ARG A 100 1.48 13.21 3.83
N LEU A 101 2.77 12.94 3.75
CA LEU A 101 3.42 11.80 4.40
C LEU A 101 4.63 12.30 5.22
N LYS A 102 4.53 12.15 6.53
CA LYS A 102 5.59 12.51 7.47
C LYS A 102 6.39 11.25 7.79
N VAL A 103 7.59 11.14 7.25
CA VAL A 103 8.44 9.94 7.37
C VAL A 103 9.60 10.10 8.35
N SER A 104 9.82 11.31 8.86
CA SER A 104 10.93 11.60 9.78
C SER A 104 10.53 12.63 10.84
N GLY A 105 11.37 12.72 11.89
CA GLY A 105 11.18 13.66 13.00
C GLY A 105 9.97 13.33 13.89
N LYS A 106 9.63 14.26 14.78
CA LYS A 106 8.55 14.10 15.79
C LYS A 106 7.17 13.88 15.19
N ASP A 107 6.96 14.29 13.94
CA ASP A 107 5.69 14.13 13.24
C ASP A 107 5.49 12.72 12.64
N ASN A 108 6.53 11.87 12.66
CA ASN A 108 6.39 10.47 12.28
C ASN A 108 5.70 9.73 13.43
N PRO A 109 4.58 8.99 13.20
CA PRO A 109 3.92 8.18 14.23
C PRO A 109 4.83 7.17 14.93
N MET A 110 5.94 6.80 14.28
CA MET A 110 6.95 5.90 14.83
C MET A 110 8.15 6.63 15.46
N TYR A 111 8.12 7.98 15.50
CA TYR A 111 9.20 8.74 16.13
C TYR A 111 9.26 8.47 17.63
N GLY A 112 10.44 8.09 18.12
CA GLY A 112 10.63 7.75 19.55
C GLY A 112 10.02 6.42 19.97
N VAL A 113 9.36 5.70 19.07
CA VAL A 113 8.84 4.35 19.34
C VAL A 113 9.98 3.36 19.16
N HIS A 114 10.74 3.17 20.23
CA HIS A 114 11.79 2.15 20.30
C HIS A 114 11.18 0.84 20.82
N ARG A 115 10.81 -0.05 19.92
CA ARG A 115 10.34 -1.39 20.27
C ARG A 115 11.51 -2.36 20.25
N PHE A 116 12.14 -2.53 21.42
CA PHE A 116 13.26 -3.47 21.59
C PHE A 116 12.79 -4.75 22.25
N GLY A 117 13.54 -5.82 21.97
CA GLY A 117 13.32 -7.11 22.64
C GLY A 117 11.92 -7.66 22.40
N ILE A 118 11.18 -7.91 23.50
CA ILE A 118 9.86 -8.56 23.48
C ILE A 118 8.71 -7.66 22.99
N GLU A 119 8.92 -6.36 22.93
CA GLU A 119 7.91 -5.39 22.46
C GLU A 119 7.92 -5.23 20.95
N SER A 120 8.93 -5.76 20.27
CA SER A 120 8.99 -5.77 18.81
C SER A 120 7.92 -6.70 18.23
N PRO A 121 7.19 -6.31 17.16
CA PRO A 121 6.26 -7.19 16.47
C PRO A 121 6.90 -8.48 15.96
N ASN A 122 8.22 -8.43 15.67
CA ASN A 122 9.01 -9.58 15.19
C ASN A 122 9.85 -10.23 16.30
N ALA A 123 9.49 -9.99 17.57
CA ALA A 123 10.23 -10.59 18.68
C ALA A 123 10.19 -12.12 18.62
N SER A 124 11.36 -12.75 18.65
CA SER A 124 11.50 -14.21 18.72
C SER A 124 11.09 -14.78 20.09
N LEU A 125 10.97 -13.92 21.09
CA LEU A 125 10.58 -14.27 22.46
C LEU A 125 9.28 -13.57 22.85
N SER A 126 8.25 -14.34 23.22
CA SER A 126 7.06 -13.82 23.84
C SER A 126 7.30 -13.52 25.34
N LEU A 127 6.50 -12.61 25.93
CA LEU A 127 6.53 -12.32 27.38
C LEU A 127 6.49 -13.58 28.25
N ARG A 128 5.68 -14.57 27.85
CA ARG A 128 5.58 -15.84 28.58
C ARG A 128 6.91 -16.61 28.57
N LYS A 129 7.61 -16.62 27.41
CA LYS A 129 8.92 -17.27 27.29
C LYS A 129 9.98 -16.52 28.10
N VAL A 130 10.00 -15.19 28.05
CA VAL A 130 10.89 -14.34 28.81
C VAL A 130 10.76 -14.62 30.30
N ARG A 131 9.56 -14.49 30.88
CA ARG A 131 9.32 -14.77 32.31
C ARG A 131 9.75 -16.18 32.72
N ARG A 132 9.72 -17.15 31.80
CA ARG A 132 10.19 -18.52 32.05
C ARG A 132 11.70 -18.61 32.00
N ILE A 133 12.37 -17.89 31.10
CA ILE A 133 13.83 -17.80 31.01
C ILE A 133 14.37 -17.20 32.32
N ASP A 134 13.82 -16.06 32.75
CA ASP A 134 14.25 -15.36 33.98
C ASP A 134 14.11 -16.26 35.21
N ARG A 135 12.97 -16.95 35.35
CA ARG A 135 12.74 -17.89 36.46
C ARG A 135 13.76 -19.06 36.47
N LEU A 136 14.11 -19.57 35.29
CA LEU A 136 15.08 -20.65 35.18
C LEU A 136 16.50 -20.14 35.42
N LYS A 137 16.82 -18.90 35.03
CA LYS A 137 18.11 -18.27 35.32
C LYS A 137 18.30 -18.01 36.82
N LEU A 138 17.30 -17.48 37.50
CA LEU A 138 17.29 -17.28 38.96
C LEU A 138 17.54 -18.60 39.71
N ARG A 139 17.24 -19.75 39.11
CA ARG A 139 17.53 -21.09 39.66
C ARG A 139 18.95 -21.63 39.29
N GLY A 140 19.82 -20.78 38.74
CA GLY A 140 21.19 -21.14 38.37
C GLY A 140 21.36 -21.99 37.10
N ASN A 141 20.29 -22.15 36.29
CA ASN A 141 20.37 -22.98 35.07
C ASN A 141 21.21 -22.33 33.96
N THR A 142 21.94 -23.14 33.20
CA THR A 142 22.70 -22.68 32.02
C THR A 142 21.78 -22.33 30.85
N ASN A 143 22.24 -21.44 29.92
CA ASN A 143 21.48 -21.07 28.73
C ASN A 143 21.13 -22.31 27.88
N ARG A 144 22.04 -23.27 27.75
CA ARG A 144 21.84 -24.55 27.04
C ARG A 144 20.72 -25.38 27.64
N TYR A 145 20.65 -25.48 28.97
CA TYR A 145 19.55 -26.16 29.67
C TYR A 145 18.21 -25.46 29.44
N ILE A 146 18.19 -24.13 29.52
CA ILE A 146 16.98 -23.33 29.32
C ILE A 146 16.46 -23.46 27.88
N ALA A 147 17.35 -23.43 26.87
CA ALA A 147 17.00 -23.62 25.47
C ALA A 147 16.31 -24.98 25.22
N ASN A 148 16.80 -26.04 25.85
CA ASN A 148 16.29 -27.40 25.70
C ASN A 148 14.95 -27.65 26.45
N LYS A 149 14.54 -26.81 27.39
CA LYS A 149 13.30 -26.94 28.19
C LYS A 149 12.04 -26.58 27.42
N ARG A 150 11.83 -27.13 26.21
CA ARG A 150 10.62 -26.93 25.37
C ARG A 150 10.28 -25.46 25.05
N LEU A 151 11.29 -24.55 25.14
CA LEU A 151 11.06 -23.15 24.80
C LEU A 151 11.11 -22.89 23.30
N ARG A 152 11.63 -23.84 22.52
CA ARG A 152 11.84 -23.71 21.07
C ARG A 152 12.58 -22.42 20.69
N VAL A 153 13.64 -22.10 21.42
CA VAL A 153 14.51 -20.96 21.17
C VAL A 153 15.96 -21.42 21.18
N SER A 154 16.81 -20.74 20.40
CA SER A 154 18.24 -21.08 20.37
C SER A 154 18.95 -20.61 21.64
N ASN A 155 20.10 -21.25 21.93
CA ASN A 155 21.00 -20.79 22.99
C ASN A 155 21.47 -19.35 22.75
N ALA A 156 21.75 -18.99 21.48
CA ALA A 156 22.12 -17.63 21.08
C ALA A 156 21.00 -16.62 21.38
N THR A 157 19.74 -16.96 21.11
CA THR A 157 18.59 -16.10 21.43
C THR A 157 18.49 -15.80 22.91
N ILE A 158 18.73 -16.80 23.77
CA ILE A 158 18.74 -16.60 25.22
C ILE A 158 19.94 -15.75 25.64
N GLY A 159 21.12 -15.98 25.08
CA GLY A 159 22.31 -15.19 25.34
C GLY A 159 22.18 -13.73 24.97
N ASN A 160 21.54 -13.45 23.84
CA ASN A 160 21.28 -12.08 23.38
C ASN A 160 20.22 -11.36 24.23
N TYR A 161 19.25 -12.09 24.76
CA TYR A 161 18.26 -11.53 25.69
C TYR A 161 18.84 -11.13 27.05
N LEU A 162 19.84 -11.88 27.52
CA LEU A 162 20.43 -11.72 28.86
C LEU A 162 21.62 -10.73 28.91
N LYS A 163 22.00 -10.13 27.77
CA LYS A 163 22.96 -9.04 27.66
C LYS A 163 22.31 -7.71 27.96
#